data_2d70b0ce33baf5dbdf03a173d4e8dcfb
#
_entry.id   2d70b0ce33baf5dbdf03a173d4e8dcfb
#
_cell.length_a   1.000
_cell.length_b   1.000
_cell.length_c   1.000
_cell.angle_alpha   90.00
_cell.angle_beta   90.00
_cell.angle_gamma   90.00
#
_symmetry.space_group_name_H-M   'P 1'
#
loop_
_entity.id
_entity.type
_entity.pdbx_description
1 polymer ?
#
loop_
_entity_poly.entity_id
_entity_poly.type
_entity_poly.pdbx_seq_one_letter_code
_entity_poly.pdbx_strand_id
1 'polypeptide(L)'
;NRSRLELLKKAIEENFSDSSEIASAAAKLLEELKSYELTVCGGTNPLSYPEFSEIDVAKKYINMLSKKQEIMKTLLDVPSKESDFSVMIGEENPFFPYQDAGLVRVGCDSKIPVVFGIMGPARMNYARLKAGCSYIVSQLKHKINEEY
;
A
#
# COMPACT_ATOMS: atom_id res chain seq x y z
N ASN A 1 20.63 -7.64 3.09
CA ASN A 1 19.47 -8.42 3.57
C ASN A 1 18.79 -9.25 2.47
N ARG A 2 18.70 -8.77 1.23
CA ARG A 2 18.05 -9.48 0.11
C ARG A 2 18.77 -10.77 -0.28
N SER A 3 20.11 -10.75 -0.33
CA SER A 3 20.93 -11.96 -0.63
C SER A 3 20.78 -13.04 0.44
N ARG A 4 20.53 -12.66 1.69
CA ARG A 4 20.29 -13.60 2.79
C ARG A 4 18.91 -14.25 2.71
N LEU A 5 17.91 -13.52 2.21
CA LEU A 5 16.55 -14.01 1.97
C LEU A 5 16.52 -14.99 0.79
N GLU A 6 17.23 -14.67 -0.29
CA GLU A 6 17.39 -15.55 -1.47
C GLU A 6 18.13 -16.85 -1.13
N LEU A 7 19.16 -16.77 -0.32
CA LEU A 7 19.90 -17.96 0.16
C LEU A 7 19.04 -18.84 1.08
N LEU A 8 18.24 -18.22 1.98
CA LEU A 8 17.30 -18.94 2.82
C LEU A 8 16.19 -19.61 2.01
N LYS A 9 15.63 -18.90 1.03
CA LYS A 9 14.63 -19.43 0.12
C LYS A 9 15.13 -20.64 -0.64
N LYS A 10 16.32 -20.53 -1.21
CA LYS A 10 16.99 -21.62 -1.92
C LYS A 10 17.31 -22.81 -1.02
N ALA A 11 17.81 -22.57 0.20
CA ALA A 11 18.09 -23.62 1.18
C ALA A 11 16.83 -24.36 1.65
N ILE A 12 15.69 -23.66 1.76
CA ILE A 12 14.40 -24.26 2.10
C ILE A 12 13.86 -25.09 0.93
N GLU A 13 13.92 -24.58 -0.28
CA GLU A 13 13.49 -25.30 -1.49
C GLU A 13 14.33 -26.57 -1.76
N GLU A 14 15.62 -26.52 -1.51
CA GLU A 14 16.53 -27.66 -1.73
C GLU A 14 16.45 -28.74 -0.64
N ASN A 15 16.12 -28.41 0.60
CA ASN A 15 16.19 -29.34 1.73
C ASN A 15 14.83 -29.86 2.23
N PHE A 16 13.71 -29.25 1.83
CA PHE A 16 12.38 -29.52 2.39
C PHE A 16 11.29 -29.74 1.34
N SER A 17 11.66 -30.26 0.16
CA SER A 17 10.72 -30.52 -0.94
C SER A 17 9.56 -31.48 -0.59
N ASP A 18 9.68 -32.27 0.47
CA ASP A 18 8.73 -33.34 0.82
C ASP A 18 7.82 -33.03 2.03
N SER A 19 7.91 -31.88 2.70
CA SER A 19 7.04 -31.57 3.83
C SER A 19 6.29 -30.24 3.63
N SER A 20 5.03 -30.33 3.23
CA SER A 20 4.15 -29.16 2.97
C SER A 20 3.95 -28.25 4.20
N GLU A 21 4.03 -28.78 5.41
CA GLU A 21 3.89 -28.00 6.65
C GLU A 21 5.11 -27.12 6.94
N ILE A 22 6.32 -27.65 6.71
CA ILE A 22 7.57 -26.90 6.90
C ILE A 22 7.72 -25.84 5.81
N ALA A 23 7.36 -26.16 4.57
CA ALA A 23 7.35 -25.20 3.47
C ALA A 23 6.36 -24.05 3.72
N SER A 24 5.17 -24.36 4.27
CA SER A 24 4.17 -23.35 4.64
C SER A 24 4.65 -22.48 5.81
N ALA A 25 5.27 -23.05 6.84
CA ALA A 25 5.83 -22.30 7.96
C ALA A 25 7.01 -21.42 7.54
N ALA A 26 7.86 -21.93 6.67
CA ALA A 26 8.99 -21.16 6.11
C ALA A 26 8.51 -20.03 5.20
N ALA A 27 7.47 -20.22 4.39
CA ALA A 27 6.86 -19.18 3.58
C ALA A 27 6.26 -18.07 4.46
N LYS A 28 5.58 -18.42 5.56
CA LYS A 28 5.08 -17.44 6.54
C LYS A 28 6.20 -16.64 7.19
N LEU A 29 7.28 -17.31 7.62
CA LEU A 29 8.44 -16.62 8.19
C LEU A 29 9.12 -15.70 7.18
N LEU A 30 9.17 -16.08 5.90
CA LEU A 30 9.69 -15.23 4.82
C LEU A 30 8.81 -14.02 4.54
N GLU A 31 7.50 -14.14 4.69
CA GLU A 31 6.58 -13.01 4.60
C GLU A 31 6.72 -12.06 5.79
N GLU A 32 6.87 -12.57 7.00
CA GLU A 32 7.13 -11.77 8.21
C GLU A 32 8.48 -11.05 8.15
N LEU A 33 9.47 -11.58 7.44
CA LEU A 33 10.77 -10.94 7.23
C LEU A 33 10.75 -9.85 6.16
N LYS A 34 9.68 -9.72 5.38
CA LYS A 34 9.44 -8.56 4.51
C LYS A 34 9.01 -7.38 5.40
N SER A 35 9.98 -6.63 5.91
CA SER A 35 9.69 -5.39 6.62
C SER A 35 9.24 -4.32 5.64
N TYR A 36 7.94 -4.04 5.61
CA TYR A 36 7.41 -2.85 4.95
C TYR A 36 7.45 -1.68 5.93
N GLU A 37 7.77 -0.51 5.44
CA GLU A 37 7.70 0.73 6.19
C GLU A 37 6.55 1.59 5.65
N LEU A 38 5.69 2.07 6.56
CA LEU A 38 4.61 2.99 6.23
C LEU A 38 4.98 4.40 6.67
N THR A 39 5.07 5.30 5.71
CA THR A 39 5.19 6.74 5.95
C THR A 39 3.88 7.43 5.59
N VAL A 40 3.36 8.27 6.48
CA VAL A 40 2.16 9.09 6.24
C VAL A 40 2.57 10.56 6.17
N CYS A 41 2.26 11.19 5.04
CA CYS A 41 2.50 12.62 4.82
C CYS A 41 1.16 13.36 4.66
N GLY A 42 1.02 14.52 5.29
CA GLY A 42 -0.20 15.32 5.17
C GLY A 42 -1.47 14.61 5.65
N GLY A 43 -1.36 13.69 6.60
CA GLY A 43 -2.49 12.86 7.05
C GLY A 43 -3.69 13.67 7.54
N THR A 44 -3.49 14.88 8.06
CA THR A 44 -4.55 15.76 8.53
C THR A 44 -5.11 16.70 7.46
N ASN A 45 -4.50 16.75 6.27
CA ASN A 45 -4.96 17.64 5.19
C ASN A 45 -6.43 17.41 4.78
N PRO A 46 -6.96 16.17 4.73
CA PRO A 46 -8.37 15.93 4.42
C PRO A 46 -9.34 16.64 5.37
N LEU A 47 -8.96 16.87 6.64
CA LEU A 47 -9.80 17.55 7.62
C LEU A 47 -10.07 19.03 7.29
N SER A 48 -9.31 19.62 6.36
CA SER A 48 -9.57 20.99 5.87
C SER A 48 -10.69 21.06 4.84
N TYR A 49 -11.17 19.93 4.35
CA TYR A 49 -12.28 19.88 3.40
C TYR A 49 -13.63 19.77 4.12
N PRO A 50 -14.68 20.43 3.60
CA PRO A 50 -16.01 20.42 4.21
C PRO A 50 -16.56 19.01 4.46
N GLU A 51 -16.26 18.06 3.58
CA GLU A 51 -16.71 16.68 3.68
C GLU A 51 -16.23 15.96 4.96
N PHE A 52 -15.12 16.42 5.54
CA PHE A 52 -14.54 15.86 6.76
C PHE A 52 -14.76 16.76 7.99
N SER A 53 -15.55 17.84 7.87
CA SER A 53 -15.71 18.85 8.93
C SER A 53 -16.65 18.43 10.07
N GLU A 54 -17.49 17.43 9.87
CA GLU A 54 -18.32 16.89 10.94
C GLU A 54 -17.45 16.21 12.00
N ILE A 55 -17.72 16.51 13.27
CA ILE A 55 -16.90 16.04 14.40
C ILE A 55 -16.78 14.52 14.43
N ASP A 56 -17.87 13.80 14.19
CA ASP A 56 -17.87 12.34 14.21
C ASP A 56 -17.10 11.74 13.03
N VAL A 57 -17.19 12.37 11.87
CA VAL A 57 -16.41 11.99 10.67
C VAL A 57 -14.93 12.24 10.93
N ALA A 58 -14.58 13.41 11.43
CA ALA A 58 -13.21 13.78 11.76
C ALA A 58 -12.60 12.82 12.81
N LYS A 59 -13.33 12.47 13.86
CA LYS A 59 -12.88 11.50 14.88
C LYS A 59 -12.63 10.12 14.29
N LYS A 60 -13.53 9.62 13.45
CA LYS A 60 -13.37 8.33 12.76
C LYS A 60 -12.14 8.34 11.86
N TYR A 61 -11.93 9.42 11.11
CA TYR A 61 -10.80 9.60 10.22
C TYR A 61 -9.47 9.61 11.01
N ILE A 62 -9.38 10.39 12.09
CA ILE A 62 -8.18 10.42 12.96
C ILE A 62 -7.90 9.04 13.57
N ASN A 63 -8.96 8.35 14.03
CA ASN A 63 -8.81 6.99 14.57
C ASN A 63 -8.27 6.02 13.52
N MET A 64 -8.73 6.13 12.27
CA MET A 64 -8.18 5.34 11.14
C MET A 64 -6.70 5.64 10.95
N LEU A 65 -6.27 6.91 10.93
CA LEU A 65 -4.87 7.30 10.77
C LEU A 65 -3.95 6.77 11.88
N SER A 66 -4.48 6.57 13.09
CA SER A 66 -3.71 6.00 14.21
C SER A 66 -3.36 4.53 14.03
N LYS A 67 -4.08 3.81 13.18
CA LYS A 67 -3.95 2.36 12.96
C LYS A 67 -3.00 2.05 11.79
N LYS A 68 -1.74 2.46 11.91
CA LYS A 68 -0.74 2.35 10.83
C LYS A 68 -0.55 0.92 10.32
N GLN A 69 -0.59 -0.09 11.18
CA GLN A 69 -0.42 -1.48 10.76
C GLN A 69 -1.60 -1.99 9.93
N GLU A 70 -2.83 -1.60 10.29
CA GLU A 70 -4.02 -1.95 9.51
C GLU A 70 -3.98 -1.27 8.13
N ILE A 71 -3.58 0.00 8.08
CA ILE A 71 -3.41 0.73 6.82
C ILE A 71 -2.40 0.02 5.92
N MET A 72 -1.24 -0.31 6.46
CA MET A 72 -0.18 -0.99 5.71
C MET A 72 -0.65 -2.34 5.16
N LYS A 73 -1.26 -3.16 6.00
CA LYS A 73 -1.80 -4.46 5.60
C LYS A 73 -2.83 -4.32 4.48
N THR A 74 -3.78 -3.40 4.63
CA THR A 74 -4.82 -3.18 3.63
C THR A 74 -4.26 -2.64 2.31
N LEU A 75 -3.26 -1.75 2.34
CA LEU A 75 -2.59 -1.27 1.12
C LEU A 75 -1.92 -2.40 0.34
N LEU A 76 -1.37 -3.38 1.06
CA LEU A 76 -0.69 -4.53 0.45
C LEU A 76 -1.67 -5.59 -0.05
N ASP A 77 -2.81 -5.77 0.63
CA ASP A 77 -3.81 -6.80 0.34
C ASP A 77 -4.74 -6.44 -0.83
N VAL A 78 -4.81 -5.17 -1.24
CA VAL A 78 -5.64 -4.79 -2.40
C VAL A 78 -5.06 -5.41 -3.67
N PRO A 79 -5.82 -6.27 -4.39
CA PRO A 79 -5.32 -6.90 -5.60
C PRO A 79 -4.88 -5.85 -6.62
N SER A 80 -3.64 -5.92 -7.06
CA SER A 80 -3.17 -5.15 -8.21
C SER A 80 -3.77 -5.77 -9.47
N LYS A 81 -4.79 -5.12 -10.04
CA LYS A 81 -5.19 -5.37 -11.42
C LYS A 81 -4.12 -4.77 -12.34
N GLU A 82 -4.08 -5.22 -13.59
CA GLU A 82 -3.07 -4.88 -14.61
C GLU A 82 -2.68 -3.39 -14.76
N SER A 83 -3.48 -2.45 -14.24
CA SER A 83 -3.08 -1.04 -14.05
C SER A 83 -2.80 -0.81 -12.56
N ASP A 84 -1.58 -0.42 -12.24
CA ASP A 84 -1.14 -0.07 -10.88
C ASP A 84 -1.88 1.13 -10.25
N PHE A 85 -2.92 1.62 -10.90
CA PHE A 85 -3.74 2.75 -10.45
C PHE A 85 -5.19 2.30 -10.23
N SER A 86 -5.66 2.36 -9.00
CA SER A 86 -7.05 2.07 -8.65
C SER A 86 -7.68 3.20 -7.85
N VAL A 87 -8.96 3.42 -8.07
CA VAL A 87 -9.79 4.44 -7.38
C VAL A 87 -10.91 3.71 -6.66
N MET A 88 -11.07 4.01 -5.39
CA MET A 88 -12.11 3.44 -4.52
C MET A 88 -12.82 4.58 -3.81
N ILE A 89 -14.14 4.66 -3.97
CA ILE A 89 -14.96 5.78 -3.47
C ILE A 89 -16.04 5.23 -2.54
N GLY A 90 -16.31 5.93 -1.46
CA GLY A 90 -17.38 5.58 -0.54
C GLY A 90 -17.14 4.24 0.13
N GLU A 91 -18.09 3.33 0.00
CA GLU A 91 -18.04 2.00 0.62
C GLU A 91 -16.96 1.09 0.04
N GLU A 92 -16.48 1.38 -1.16
CA GLU A 92 -15.36 0.65 -1.77
C GLU A 92 -14.01 0.98 -1.12
N ASN A 93 -13.95 2.07 -0.36
CA ASN A 93 -12.72 2.49 0.33
C ASN A 93 -12.51 1.65 1.59
N PRO A 94 -11.50 0.77 1.61
CA PRO A 94 -11.31 -0.17 2.71
C PRO A 94 -10.80 0.47 4.00
N PHE A 95 -10.24 1.68 3.92
CA PHE A 95 -9.71 2.38 5.10
C PHE A 95 -10.77 3.22 5.79
N PHE A 96 -11.56 3.90 4.98
CA PHE A 96 -12.52 4.87 5.45
C PHE A 96 -13.77 4.81 4.55
N PRO A 97 -14.67 3.84 4.80
CA PRO A 97 -15.88 3.64 4.02
C PRO A 97 -16.89 4.76 4.31
N TYR A 98 -16.63 5.94 3.78
CA TYR A 98 -17.44 7.13 3.92
C TYR A 98 -17.79 7.65 2.52
N GLN A 99 -19.07 7.91 2.26
CA GLN A 99 -19.60 8.22 0.93
C GLN A 99 -18.87 9.36 0.21
N ASP A 100 -18.41 10.35 0.98
CA ASP A 100 -17.73 11.54 0.45
C ASP A 100 -16.20 11.44 0.49
N ALA A 101 -15.66 10.27 0.80
CA ALA A 101 -14.24 9.99 0.80
C ALA A 101 -13.80 9.15 -0.42
N GLY A 102 -12.65 9.46 -0.95
CA GLY A 102 -12.00 8.70 -2.02
C GLY A 102 -10.59 8.28 -1.65
N LEU A 103 -10.19 7.12 -2.12
CA LEU A 103 -8.85 6.59 -2.03
C LEU A 103 -8.33 6.28 -3.44
N VAL A 104 -7.14 6.77 -3.74
CA VAL A 104 -6.37 6.35 -4.91
C VAL A 104 -5.23 5.49 -4.43
N ARG A 105 -5.12 4.27 -4.94
CA ARG A 105 -4.02 3.36 -4.68
C ARG A 105 -3.17 3.24 -5.94
N VAL A 106 -1.86 3.31 -5.76
CA VAL A 106 -0.89 3.17 -6.85
C VAL A 106 0.20 2.21 -6.43
N GLY A 107 0.44 1.21 -7.24
CA GLY A 107 1.56 0.28 -7.10
C GLY A 107 2.69 0.62 -8.07
N CYS A 108 3.92 0.48 -7.63
CA CYS A 108 5.11 0.51 -8.47
C CYS A 108 5.77 -0.86 -8.40
N ASP A 109 5.59 -1.64 -9.46
CA ASP A 109 6.28 -2.92 -9.61
C ASP A 109 7.71 -2.66 -10.10
N SER A 110 8.66 -2.85 -9.21
CA SER A 110 10.08 -2.64 -9.44
C SER A 110 10.88 -3.59 -8.55
N LYS A 111 12.21 -3.56 -8.63
CA LYS A 111 13.10 -4.36 -7.76
C LYS A 111 12.79 -4.17 -6.27
N ILE A 112 12.32 -3.00 -5.89
CA ILE A 112 11.78 -2.69 -4.56
C ILE A 112 10.32 -2.34 -4.76
N PRO A 113 9.36 -3.19 -4.32
CA PRO A 113 7.95 -2.89 -4.46
C PRO A 113 7.54 -1.69 -3.60
N VAL A 114 6.88 -0.72 -4.21
CA VAL A 114 6.36 0.47 -3.54
C VAL A 114 4.87 0.57 -3.82
N VAL A 115 4.09 0.79 -2.76
CA VAL A 115 2.66 1.06 -2.86
C VAL A 115 2.37 2.35 -2.11
N PHE A 116 1.60 3.23 -2.70
CA PHE A 116 1.10 4.41 -2.01
C PHE A 116 -0.38 4.64 -2.22
N GLY A 117 -1.01 5.23 -1.21
CA GLY A 117 -2.41 5.62 -1.22
C GLY A 117 -2.54 7.13 -1.07
N ILE A 118 -3.50 7.71 -1.77
CA ILE A 118 -3.88 9.12 -1.64
C ILE A 118 -5.32 9.16 -1.18
N MET A 119 -5.55 9.71 0.01
CA MET A 119 -6.87 9.86 0.61
C MET A 119 -7.34 11.31 0.50
N GLY A 120 -8.60 11.52 0.14
CA GLY A 120 -9.21 12.84 0.08
C GLY A 120 -10.71 12.78 -0.17
N PRO A 121 -11.35 13.92 -0.50
CA PRO A 121 -12.78 13.95 -0.82
C PRO A 121 -13.07 13.18 -2.11
N ALA A 122 -14.27 12.57 -2.20
CA ALA A 122 -14.70 11.79 -3.36
C ALA A 122 -14.64 12.58 -4.68
N ARG A 123 -14.73 13.91 -4.62
CA ARG A 123 -14.63 14.84 -5.77
C ARG A 123 -13.21 15.17 -6.21
N MET A 124 -12.21 14.42 -5.80
CA MET A 124 -10.81 14.63 -6.25
C MET A 124 -10.71 14.60 -7.79
N ASN A 125 -9.76 15.37 -8.34
CA ASN A 125 -9.46 15.30 -9.76
C ASN A 125 -8.61 14.06 -10.09
N TYR A 126 -9.28 12.94 -10.32
CA TYR A 126 -8.63 11.65 -10.56
C TYR A 126 -7.77 11.61 -11.82
N ALA A 127 -8.14 12.36 -12.86
CA ALA A 127 -7.33 12.44 -14.08
C ALA A 127 -5.98 13.11 -13.81
N ARG A 128 -5.97 14.20 -13.04
CA ARG A 128 -4.74 14.88 -12.61
C ARG A 128 -3.91 14.01 -11.67
N LEU A 129 -4.56 13.32 -10.75
CA LEU A 129 -3.89 12.38 -9.83
C LEU A 129 -3.24 11.24 -10.62
N LYS A 130 -3.95 10.66 -11.58
CA LYS A 130 -3.40 9.59 -12.43
C LYS A 130 -2.15 10.06 -13.18
N ALA A 131 -2.18 11.23 -13.80
CA ALA A 131 -1.03 11.78 -14.51
C ALA A 131 0.17 12.01 -13.55
N GLY A 132 -0.07 12.61 -12.38
CA GLY A 132 0.95 12.83 -11.36
C GLY A 132 1.54 11.52 -10.82
N CYS A 133 0.69 10.55 -10.53
CA CYS A 133 1.12 9.23 -10.05
C CYS A 133 1.94 8.49 -11.10
N SER A 134 1.54 8.51 -12.35
CA SER A 134 2.29 7.89 -13.45
C SER A 134 3.68 8.50 -13.59
N TYR A 135 3.80 9.81 -13.43
CA TYR A 135 5.08 10.50 -13.44
C TYR A 135 5.95 10.06 -12.25
N ILE A 136 5.40 10.03 -11.04
CA ILE A 136 6.12 9.58 -9.82
C ILE A 136 6.60 8.14 -9.98
N VAL A 137 5.74 7.24 -10.45
CA VAL A 137 6.09 5.83 -10.69
C VAL A 137 7.23 5.71 -11.69
N SER A 138 7.21 6.48 -12.78
CA SER A 138 8.29 6.45 -13.77
C SER A 138 9.62 6.91 -13.17
N GLN A 139 9.62 7.97 -12.36
CA GLN A 139 10.82 8.47 -11.67
C GLN A 139 11.35 7.46 -10.64
N LEU A 140 10.46 6.83 -9.89
CA LEU A 140 10.83 5.80 -8.91
C LEU A 140 11.46 4.59 -9.60
N LYS A 141 10.86 4.08 -10.68
CA LYS A 141 11.43 2.97 -11.47
C LYS A 141 12.83 3.29 -11.98
N HIS A 142 13.02 4.49 -12.51
CA HIS A 142 14.34 4.94 -12.98
C HIS A 142 15.37 4.94 -11.84
N LYS A 143 15.06 5.60 -10.74
CA LYS A 143 15.96 5.70 -9.59
C LYS A 143 16.30 4.35 -8.97
N ILE A 144 15.31 3.49 -8.77
CA ILE A 144 15.52 2.15 -8.20
C ILE A 144 16.39 1.29 -9.13
N ASN A 145 16.25 1.44 -10.44
CA ASN A 145 17.05 0.67 -11.40
C ASN A 145 18.50 1.18 -11.52
N GLU A 146 18.76 2.47 -11.22
CA GLU A 146 20.10 3.04 -11.23
C GLU A 146 20.88 2.72 -9.94
N GLU A 147 20.21 2.70 -8.78
CA GLU A 147 20.86 2.52 -7.48
C GLU A 147 20.97 1.05 -7.05
N TYR A 148 20.17 0.16 -7.61
CA TYR A 148 20.06 -1.26 -7.25
C TYR A 148 20.06 -2.18 -8.48
#